data_7519e90ca15892b756b0536477b32a5b
#
_entry.id   7519e90ca15892b756b0536477b32a5b
#
_cell.length_a   1.000
_cell.length_b   1.000
_cell.length_c   1.000
_cell.angle_alpha   90.00
_cell.angle_beta   90.00
_cell.angle_gamma   90.00
#
_symmetry.space_group_name_H-M   'P 1'
#
loop_
_entity.id
_entity.type
_entity.pdbx_description
1 polymer ?
#
loop_
_entity_poly.entity_id
_entity_poly.type
_entity_poly.pdbx_seq_one_letter_code
_entity_poly.pdbx_strand_id
1 'polypeptide(L)'
;MKFKHIAAVLAGAAALSAPSCDLNEKFYSEVTPDTFFTSPESTYAVLCRPFTHWKWYIGADRWYLQELTTDEMTCPKRGADWYNGGEYYRLHYHTWSPDDRFVVNTYDGTTGGISRALEAKADLEGVDYNAIGLNDAVKADHINQLNAITAYFYMKGLDYFGGMPIYHSVNDGLRPRNTALETYRHVETLLKNAIPALAKKSSLGAPEDGYIKQAAAAAMLAQLYFNAEAYIGEEHFDECAQICRDIIGGLYGVYELDDTWYGPHTFDNDSSHEAIWNVPSENSKVEWSWYFKYFYHNSSYVYFDIETAGYNGFILTPSLNPQGSYYTQWKLGSPYRKFNDKDLRKKPYRYLGNKRYEGMFLVGKQVNFDDPTKVCLGQKEYSGKVIDMVDQVCLLYTSPSPRDGLLS
;
A
#
# COMPACT_ATOMS: atom_id res chain seq x y z
N MET A 1 7.87 9.89 -85.39
CA MET A 1 8.44 9.92 -84.05
C MET A 1 7.52 10.48 -82.93
N LYS A 2 6.34 11.01 -83.29
CA LYS A 2 5.45 11.66 -82.24
C LYS A 2 4.49 10.71 -81.51
N PHE A 3 4.16 9.56 -82.06
CA PHE A 3 3.22 8.62 -81.42
C PHE A 3 3.80 7.77 -80.29
N LYS A 4 5.11 7.46 -80.34
CA LYS A 4 5.78 6.66 -79.30
C LYS A 4 5.96 7.42 -77.96
N HIS A 5 6.05 8.74 -78.01
CA HIS A 5 6.19 9.54 -76.79
C HIS A 5 4.86 9.78 -76.09
N ILE A 6 3.77 9.85 -76.80
CA ILE A 6 2.40 9.97 -76.24
C ILE A 6 1.99 8.67 -75.53
N ALA A 7 2.34 7.52 -76.10
CA ALA A 7 2.07 6.23 -75.45
C ALA A 7 2.87 6.01 -74.18
N ALA A 8 4.12 6.52 -74.12
CA ALA A 8 4.98 6.43 -72.93
C ALA A 8 4.48 7.38 -71.81
N VAL A 9 3.96 8.55 -72.13
CA VAL A 9 3.40 9.50 -71.16
C VAL A 9 2.07 8.96 -70.59
N LEU A 10 1.20 8.36 -71.42
CA LEU A 10 -0.03 7.73 -70.99
C LEU A 10 0.20 6.46 -70.15
N ALA A 11 1.21 5.67 -70.43
CA ALA A 11 1.62 4.52 -69.60
C ALA A 11 2.21 4.95 -68.25
N GLY A 12 2.97 6.07 -68.21
CA GLY A 12 3.49 6.66 -66.95
C GLY A 12 2.37 7.27 -66.11
N ALA A 13 1.36 7.90 -66.71
CA ALA A 13 0.19 8.44 -65.98
C ALA A 13 -0.72 7.35 -65.45
N ALA A 14 -0.87 6.21 -66.14
CA ALA A 14 -1.63 5.05 -65.66
C ALA A 14 -0.92 4.29 -64.51
N ALA A 15 0.41 4.34 -64.46
CA ALA A 15 1.19 3.75 -63.34
C ALA A 15 1.10 4.60 -62.08
N LEU A 16 0.80 5.90 -62.15
CA LEU A 16 0.61 6.81 -61.02
C LEU A 16 -0.81 6.79 -60.45
N SER A 17 -1.75 6.17 -61.15
CA SER A 17 -3.14 6.00 -60.70
C SER A 17 -3.44 4.59 -60.17
N ALA A 18 -2.44 3.76 -59.91
CA ALA A 18 -2.64 2.54 -59.12
C ALA A 18 -3.18 2.95 -57.77
N PRO A 19 -4.28 2.37 -57.29
CA PRO A 19 -4.78 2.66 -55.96
C PRO A 19 -3.63 2.39 -54.99
N SER A 20 -3.26 3.41 -54.24
CA SER A 20 -2.36 3.27 -53.09
C SER A 20 -2.91 2.12 -52.28
N CYS A 21 -2.09 1.11 -52.03
CA CYS A 21 -2.43 0.07 -51.04
C CYS A 21 -2.93 0.78 -49.81
N ASP A 22 -4.05 0.35 -49.31
CA ASP A 22 -4.58 0.79 -48.02
C ASP A 22 -3.48 0.56 -46.97
N LEU A 23 -2.89 1.68 -46.53
CA LEU A 23 -1.79 1.67 -45.52
C LEU A 23 -2.34 1.46 -44.12
N ASN A 24 -3.59 1.06 -43.95
CA ASN A 24 -4.11 0.61 -42.70
C ASN A 24 -3.43 -0.71 -42.34
N GLU A 25 -2.33 -0.61 -41.60
CA GLU A 25 -1.67 -1.75 -40.97
C GLU A 25 -2.68 -2.47 -40.07
N LYS A 26 -3.05 -3.68 -40.45
CA LYS A 26 -3.81 -4.56 -39.55
C LYS A 26 -2.84 -5.30 -38.67
N PHE A 27 -2.68 -4.81 -37.46
CA PHE A 27 -1.94 -5.51 -36.42
C PHE A 27 -2.74 -6.73 -35.97
N TYR A 28 -2.33 -7.93 -36.39
CA TYR A 28 -2.97 -9.18 -35.97
C TYR A 28 -2.45 -9.69 -34.62
N SER A 29 -1.36 -9.14 -34.12
CA SER A 29 -0.66 -9.55 -32.89
C SER A 29 -0.51 -8.44 -31.84
N GLU A 30 -0.93 -7.22 -32.15
CA GLU A 30 -0.88 -6.08 -31.22
C GLU A 30 -2.28 -5.65 -30.82
N VAL A 31 -2.45 -5.39 -29.54
CA VAL A 31 -3.68 -4.83 -28.98
C VAL A 31 -3.62 -3.31 -29.13
N THR A 32 -4.44 -2.76 -30.00
CA THR A 32 -4.59 -1.31 -30.15
C THR A 32 -5.72 -0.79 -29.25
N PRO A 33 -5.78 0.50 -28.90
CA PRO A 33 -6.90 1.06 -28.13
C PRO A 33 -8.27 0.68 -28.69
N ASP A 34 -8.45 0.76 -30.01
CA ASP A 34 -9.72 0.44 -30.69
C ASP A 34 -10.12 -1.04 -30.60
N THR A 35 -9.12 -1.94 -30.46
CA THR A 35 -9.36 -3.38 -30.31
C THR A 35 -9.43 -3.81 -28.86
N PHE A 36 -8.94 -3.00 -27.94
CA PHE A 36 -8.92 -3.29 -26.50
C PHE A 36 -10.18 -2.79 -25.79
N PHE A 37 -10.58 -1.54 -26.01
CA PHE A 37 -11.73 -0.95 -25.32
C PHE A 37 -13.06 -1.30 -26.02
N THR A 38 -13.43 -2.58 -25.95
CA THR A 38 -14.63 -3.13 -26.58
C THR A 38 -15.71 -3.53 -25.58
N SER A 39 -15.41 -3.48 -24.29
CA SER A 39 -16.35 -3.84 -23.21
C SER A 39 -16.05 -3.06 -21.93
N PRO A 40 -17.00 -3.00 -20.97
CA PRO A 40 -16.77 -2.41 -19.64
C PRO A 40 -15.52 -2.96 -18.93
N GLU A 41 -15.28 -4.26 -19.01
CA GLU A 41 -14.19 -4.95 -18.32
C GLU A 41 -12.81 -4.39 -18.73
N SER A 42 -12.66 -3.95 -19.96
CA SER A 42 -11.41 -3.36 -20.43
C SER A 42 -11.08 -2.05 -19.72
N THR A 43 -12.08 -1.23 -19.37
CA THR A 43 -11.86 0.00 -18.59
C THR A 43 -11.48 -0.31 -17.15
N TYR A 44 -12.11 -1.31 -16.53
CA TYR A 44 -11.75 -1.76 -15.18
C TYR A 44 -10.34 -2.35 -15.13
N ALA A 45 -9.92 -3.09 -16.15
CA ALA A 45 -8.57 -3.63 -16.24
C ALA A 45 -7.51 -2.52 -16.28
N VAL A 46 -7.78 -1.43 -16.99
CA VAL A 46 -6.89 -0.26 -17.03
C VAL A 46 -6.92 0.50 -15.71
N LEU A 47 -8.11 0.74 -15.15
CA LEU A 47 -8.27 1.39 -13.85
C LEU A 47 -7.48 0.66 -12.74
N CYS A 48 -7.46 -0.67 -12.75
CA CYS A 48 -6.79 -1.48 -11.74
C CYS A 48 -5.26 -1.44 -11.80
N ARG A 49 -4.63 -0.94 -12.87
CA ARG A 49 -3.15 -0.90 -12.99
C ARG A 49 -2.45 -0.23 -11.80
N PRO A 50 -2.78 1.01 -11.41
CA PRO A 50 -2.15 1.64 -10.25
C PRO A 50 -2.55 1.00 -8.92
N PHE A 51 -3.73 0.39 -8.79
CA PHE A 51 -4.16 -0.31 -7.58
C PHE A 51 -3.41 -1.63 -7.39
N THR A 52 -3.15 -2.37 -8.44
CA THR A 52 -2.29 -3.56 -8.39
C THR A 52 -0.86 -3.18 -7.98
N HIS A 53 -0.34 -2.08 -8.51
CA HIS A 53 0.94 -1.54 -8.10
C HIS A 53 0.92 -1.05 -6.64
N TRP A 54 -0.16 -0.39 -6.20
CA TRP A 54 -0.35 0.02 -4.82
C TRP A 54 -0.31 -1.16 -3.85
N LYS A 55 -0.99 -2.28 -4.17
CA LYS A 55 -0.93 -3.49 -3.37
C LYS A 55 0.51 -3.99 -3.18
N TRP A 56 1.29 -4.01 -4.24
CA TRP A 56 2.72 -4.32 -4.15
C TRP A 56 3.50 -3.24 -3.39
N TYR A 57 3.20 -1.98 -3.66
CA TYR A 57 3.93 -0.83 -3.11
C TYR A 57 3.86 -0.74 -1.60
N ILE A 58 2.72 -1.01 -0.97
CA ILE A 58 2.56 -0.91 0.48
C ILE A 58 3.37 -1.97 1.25
N GLY A 59 3.90 -2.98 0.57
CA GLY A 59 4.65 -4.07 1.19
C GLY A 59 6.16 -3.84 1.28
N ALA A 60 6.82 -4.77 1.94
CA ALA A 60 8.27 -4.96 2.00
C ALA A 60 9.10 -3.66 2.17
N ASP A 61 9.82 -3.26 1.13
CA ASP A 61 10.86 -2.23 1.21
C ASP A 61 10.34 -0.88 1.71
N ARG A 62 9.12 -0.46 1.29
CA ARG A 62 8.49 0.81 1.72
C ARG A 62 8.06 0.72 3.17
N TRP A 63 7.50 -0.42 3.56
CA TRP A 63 7.14 -0.66 4.94
C TRP A 63 8.39 -0.67 5.84
N TYR A 64 9.49 -1.31 5.43
CA TYR A 64 10.75 -1.27 6.18
C TYR A 64 11.28 0.14 6.34
N LEU A 65 11.25 0.93 5.27
CA LEU A 65 11.71 2.31 5.31
C LEU A 65 10.88 3.13 6.32
N GLN A 66 9.56 2.93 6.35
CA GLN A 66 8.68 3.66 7.25
C GLN A 66 8.83 3.20 8.70
N GLU A 67 8.81 1.90 8.96
CA GLU A 67 8.76 1.36 10.32
C GLU A 67 10.12 1.35 11.01
N LEU A 68 11.18 0.99 10.28
CA LEU A 68 12.52 0.86 10.89
C LEU A 68 13.23 2.19 11.11
N THR A 69 12.73 3.28 10.56
CA THR A 69 13.21 4.64 10.87
C THR A 69 12.54 5.25 12.10
N THR A 70 11.59 4.51 12.72
CA THR A 70 10.90 4.94 13.93
C THR A 70 11.55 4.36 15.19
N ASP A 71 11.11 4.87 16.35
CA ASP A 71 11.47 4.30 17.66
C ASP A 71 10.61 3.08 18.04
N GLU A 72 9.69 2.66 17.18
CA GLU A 72 8.73 1.60 17.49
C GLU A 72 9.30 0.22 17.23
N MET A 73 10.06 0.06 16.15
CA MET A 73 10.44 -1.24 15.62
C MET A 73 11.93 -1.30 15.26
N THR A 74 12.51 -2.47 15.39
CA THR A 74 13.88 -2.74 14.97
C THR A 74 14.00 -4.15 14.38
N CYS A 75 15.03 -4.37 13.59
CA CYS A 75 15.37 -5.67 13.03
C CYS A 75 16.75 -6.10 13.55
N PRO A 76 16.83 -6.86 14.64
CA PRO A 76 18.11 -7.31 15.18
C PRO A 76 18.72 -8.41 14.32
N LYS A 77 20.03 -8.43 14.25
CA LYS A 77 20.77 -9.54 13.64
C LYS A 77 20.49 -10.85 14.39
N ARG A 78 20.16 -11.90 13.63
CA ARG A 78 19.87 -13.24 14.13
C ARG A 78 20.93 -14.22 13.61
N GLY A 79 22.02 -14.40 14.32
CA GLY A 79 23.11 -15.24 13.86
C GLY A 79 23.69 -14.74 12.52
N ALA A 80 23.51 -15.52 11.44
CA ALA A 80 23.89 -15.13 10.09
C ALA A 80 22.81 -14.32 9.36
N ASP A 81 21.54 -14.39 9.82
CA ASP A 81 20.41 -13.78 9.17
C ASP A 81 20.15 -12.35 9.64
N TRP A 82 19.36 -11.62 8.86
CA TRP A 82 18.89 -10.27 9.16
C TRP A 82 19.96 -9.20 9.34
N TYR A 83 21.23 -9.51 8.96
CA TYR A 83 22.25 -8.47 8.88
C TYR A 83 22.21 -7.71 7.56
N ASN A 84 22.11 -8.43 6.45
CA ASN A 84 21.96 -7.92 5.08
C ASN A 84 22.88 -6.71 4.78
N GLY A 85 24.18 -6.83 5.09
CA GLY A 85 25.10 -5.71 4.93
C GLY A 85 24.84 -4.51 5.84
N GLY A 86 24.02 -4.68 6.88
CA GLY A 86 23.68 -3.62 7.84
C GLY A 86 22.55 -2.68 7.38
N GLU A 87 21.82 -3.03 6.32
CA GLU A 87 20.76 -2.15 5.75
C GLU A 87 19.67 -1.80 6.79
N TYR A 88 19.21 -2.77 7.58
CA TYR A 88 18.22 -2.52 8.65
C TYR A 88 18.75 -1.63 9.77
N TYR A 89 20.02 -1.79 10.12
CA TYR A 89 20.69 -0.93 11.10
C TYR A 89 20.80 0.51 10.59
N ARG A 90 21.16 0.69 9.32
CA ARG A 90 21.25 2.04 8.74
C ARG A 90 19.91 2.76 8.77
N LEU A 91 18.80 2.06 8.53
CA LEU A 91 17.46 2.64 8.68
C LEU A 91 17.20 3.04 10.13
N HIS A 92 17.41 2.14 11.08
CA HIS A 92 17.13 2.38 12.50
C HIS A 92 17.99 3.51 13.09
N TYR A 93 19.26 3.61 12.69
CA TYR A 93 20.16 4.66 13.18
C TYR A 93 20.22 5.90 12.27
N HIS A 94 19.37 6.01 11.28
CA HIS A 94 19.29 7.14 10.35
C HIS A 94 20.62 7.43 9.63
N THR A 95 21.33 6.38 9.24
CA THR A 95 22.63 6.45 8.56
C THR A 95 22.57 5.87 7.13
N TRP A 96 21.38 5.80 6.55
CA TRP A 96 21.21 5.36 5.16
C TRP A 96 21.88 6.30 4.16
N SER A 97 22.16 5.76 2.98
CA SER A 97 22.58 6.53 1.82
C SER A 97 21.47 6.54 0.75
N PRO A 98 21.54 7.48 -0.22
CA PRO A 98 20.61 7.48 -1.36
C PRO A 98 20.63 6.18 -2.18
N ASP A 99 21.73 5.44 -2.14
CA ASP A 99 21.91 4.19 -2.88
C ASP A 99 21.46 2.95 -2.11
N ASP A 100 21.01 3.11 -0.86
CA ASP A 100 20.49 1.99 -0.10
C ASP A 100 19.22 1.44 -0.75
N ARG A 101 19.14 0.13 -0.86
CA ARG A 101 18.08 -0.61 -1.58
C ARG A 101 16.66 -0.14 -1.20
N PHE A 102 16.41 0.06 0.06
CA PHE A 102 15.07 0.47 0.53
C PHE A 102 14.71 1.88 0.07
N VAL A 103 15.70 2.80 0.02
CA VAL A 103 15.52 4.16 -0.47
C VAL A 103 15.24 4.15 -1.98
N VAL A 104 16.09 3.47 -2.75
CA VAL A 104 15.94 3.34 -4.21
C VAL A 104 14.60 2.69 -4.57
N ASN A 105 14.30 1.52 -4.01
CA ASN A 105 13.06 0.80 -4.32
C ASN A 105 11.79 1.57 -3.90
N THR A 106 11.89 2.39 -2.86
CA THR A 106 10.76 3.24 -2.44
C THR A 106 10.56 4.38 -3.41
N TYR A 107 11.63 5.02 -3.88
CA TYR A 107 11.55 6.07 -4.90
C TYR A 107 10.99 5.54 -6.22
N ASP A 108 11.53 4.42 -6.71
CA ASP A 108 11.07 3.77 -7.94
C ASP A 108 9.60 3.32 -7.84
N GLY A 109 9.23 2.77 -6.68
CA GLY A 109 7.85 2.37 -6.43
C GLY A 109 6.89 3.56 -6.40
N THR A 110 7.30 4.67 -5.81
CA THR A 110 6.50 5.90 -5.74
C THR A 110 6.30 6.51 -7.13
N THR A 111 7.38 6.71 -7.86
CA THR A 111 7.34 7.29 -9.22
C THR A 111 6.66 6.36 -10.22
N GLY A 112 6.89 5.05 -10.09
CA GLY A 112 6.19 4.03 -10.86
C GLY A 112 4.69 4.00 -10.62
N GLY A 113 4.23 4.29 -9.39
CA GLY A 113 2.80 4.42 -9.08
C GLY A 113 2.18 5.65 -9.74
N ILE A 114 2.87 6.79 -9.68
CA ILE A 114 2.45 8.03 -10.36
C ILE A 114 2.34 7.80 -11.87
N SER A 115 3.36 7.21 -12.50
CA SER A 115 3.36 6.92 -13.93
C SER A 115 2.17 6.06 -14.35
N ARG A 116 1.95 4.93 -13.66
CA ARG A 116 0.83 4.02 -13.95
C ARG A 116 -0.54 4.68 -13.79
N ALA A 117 -0.69 5.57 -12.81
CA ALA A 117 -1.95 6.29 -12.63
C ALA A 117 -2.19 7.32 -13.74
N LEU A 118 -1.16 8.05 -14.16
CA LEU A 118 -1.24 9.00 -15.26
C LEU A 118 -1.46 8.31 -16.62
N GLU A 119 -0.80 7.17 -16.86
CA GLU A 119 -1.01 6.35 -18.06
C GLU A 119 -2.44 5.82 -18.12
N ALA A 120 -2.92 5.21 -17.04
CA ALA A 120 -4.29 4.73 -16.97
C ALA A 120 -5.31 5.86 -17.18
N LYS A 121 -5.05 7.04 -16.63
CA LYS A 121 -5.89 8.22 -16.82
C LYS A 121 -5.92 8.66 -18.27
N ALA A 122 -4.77 8.78 -18.93
CA ALA A 122 -4.70 9.17 -20.34
C ALA A 122 -5.42 8.16 -21.23
N ASP A 123 -5.24 6.86 -20.98
CA ASP A 123 -5.95 5.79 -21.70
C ASP A 123 -7.47 5.94 -21.56
N LEU A 124 -7.97 6.09 -20.33
CA LEU A 124 -9.42 6.12 -20.05
C LEU A 124 -10.07 7.45 -20.48
N GLU A 125 -9.36 8.56 -20.48
CA GLU A 125 -9.86 9.84 -20.98
C GLU A 125 -10.21 9.75 -22.48
N GLY A 126 -9.45 8.95 -23.26
CA GLY A 126 -9.68 8.72 -24.69
C GLY A 126 -10.83 7.78 -25.03
N VAL A 127 -11.39 7.03 -24.07
CA VAL A 127 -12.43 6.03 -24.32
C VAL A 127 -13.81 6.66 -24.39
N ASP A 128 -14.62 6.25 -25.38
CA ASP A 128 -16.06 6.50 -25.42
C ASP A 128 -16.80 5.47 -24.56
N TYR A 129 -17.14 5.83 -23.32
CA TYR A 129 -17.80 4.95 -22.36
C TYR A 129 -19.22 4.56 -22.81
N ASN A 130 -19.91 5.43 -23.54
CA ASN A 130 -21.25 5.12 -24.03
C ASN A 130 -21.22 4.03 -25.11
N ALA A 131 -20.20 4.03 -25.96
CA ALA A 131 -20.03 3.00 -26.99
C ALA A 131 -19.80 1.59 -26.42
N ILE A 132 -19.31 1.48 -25.19
CA ILE A 132 -19.06 0.19 -24.51
C ILE A 132 -20.10 -0.15 -23.43
N GLY A 133 -21.24 0.57 -23.40
CA GLY A 133 -22.35 0.28 -22.48
C GLY A 133 -22.19 0.86 -21.08
N LEU A 134 -21.26 1.78 -20.89
CA LEU A 134 -21.09 2.58 -19.66
C LEU A 134 -21.63 4.01 -19.90
N ASN A 135 -21.49 4.88 -18.90
CA ASN A 135 -21.92 6.27 -18.99
C ASN A 135 -20.86 7.25 -18.45
N ASP A 136 -21.10 8.56 -18.66
CA ASP A 136 -20.18 9.61 -18.25
C ASP A 136 -19.97 9.68 -16.72
N ALA A 137 -20.94 9.25 -15.91
CA ALA A 137 -20.79 9.21 -14.47
C ALA A 137 -19.76 8.14 -14.05
N VAL A 138 -19.78 6.96 -14.68
CA VAL A 138 -18.77 5.92 -14.47
C VAL A 138 -17.39 6.40 -14.93
N LYS A 139 -17.31 7.08 -16.09
CA LYS A 139 -16.08 7.69 -16.57
C LYS A 139 -15.50 8.68 -15.54
N ALA A 140 -16.36 9.56 -15.04
CA ALA A 140 -15.97 10.55 -14.03
C ALA A 140 -15.46 9.87 -12.73
N ASP A 141 -16.12 8.81 -12.26
CA ASP A 141 -15.65 8.04 -11.12
C ASP A 141 -14.28 7.43 -11.38
N HIS A 142 -14.08 6.74 -12.51
CA HIS A 142 -12.79 6.15 -12.85
C HIS A 142 -11.66 7.18 -12.89
N ILE A 143 -11.88 8.35 -13.49
CA ILE A 143 -10.88 9.43 -13.54
C ILE A 143 -10.57 9.95 -12.12
N ASN A 144 -11.58 10.07 -11.25
CA ASN A 144 -11.36 10.52 -9.88
C ASN A 144 -10.72 9.46 -8.98
N GLN A 145 -10.94 8.17 -9.23
CA GLN A 145 -10.16 7.10 -8.63
C GLN A 145 -8.66 7.27 -8.97
N LEU A 146 -8.35 7.56 -10.24
CA LEU A 146 -6.98 7.77 -10.70
C LEU A 146 -6.35 9.05 -10.13
N ASN A 147 -7.12 10.12 -10.00
CA ASN A 147 -6.66 11.33 -9.33
C ASN A 147 -6.35 11.08 -7.85
N ALA A 148 -7.20 10.34 -7.15
CA ALA A 148 -7.02 10.02 -5.73
C ALA A 148 -5.81 9.09 -5.49
N ILE A 149 -5.61 8.06 -6.30
CA ILE A 149 -4.44 7.18 -6.18
C ILE A 149 -3.14 7.90 -6.58
N THR A 150 -3.21 8.84 -7.53
CA THR A 150 -2.07 9.73 -7.87
C THR A 150 -1.71 10.59 -6.67
N ALA A 151 -2.70 11.18 -5.99
CA ALA A 151 -2.50 11.95 -4.77
C ALA A 151 -1.84 11.11 -3.66
N TYR A 152 -2.26 9.85 -3.51
CA TYR A 152 -1.65 8.92 -2.56
C TYR A 152 -0.15 8.75 -2.83
N PHE A 153 0.27 8.48 -4.07
CA PHE A 153 1.68 8.30 -4.38
C PHE A 153 2.49 9.60 -4.21
N TYR A 154 1.94 10.76 -4.57
CA TYR A 154 2.59 12.04 -4.30
C TYR A 154 2.68 12.34 -2.81
N MET A 155 1.66 12.00 -2.02
CA MET A 155 1.68 12.14 -0.57
C MET A 155 2.78 11.27 0.05
N LYS A 156 2.93 10.01 -0.42
CA LYS A 156 4.03 9.14 -0.01
C LYS A 156 5.38 9.66 -0.47
N GLY A 157 5.47 10.22 -1.67
CA GLY A 157 6.68 10.90 -2.14
C GLY A 157 7.05 12.11 -1.27
N LEU A 158 6.08 12.90 -0.87
CA LEU A 158 6.26 14.02 0.05
C LEU A 158 6.76 13.55 1.42
N ASP A 159 6.17 12.47 1.94
CA ASP A 159 6.51 11.88 3.23
C ASP A 159 7.95 11.35 3.28
N TYR A 160 8.37 10.59 2.26
CA TYR A 160 9.69 9.97 2.21
C TYR A 160 10.81 10.90 1.71
N PHE A 161 10.50 11.78 0.76
CA PHE A 161 11.52 12.52 0.00
C PHE A 161 11.35 14.04 0.04
N GLY A 162 10.24 14.55 0.59
CA GLY A 162 9.90 15.95 0.53
C GLY A 162 9.38 16.33 -0.87
N GLY A 163 9.93 17.37 -1.52
CA GLY A 163 9.46 17.77 -2.85
C GLY A 163 9.68 16.70 -3.91
N MET A 164 8.72 16.56 -4.83
CA MET A 164 8.74 15.60 -5.94
C MET A 164 8.63 16.31 -7.29
N PRO A 165 9.15 15.75 -8.38
CA PRO A 165 8.81 16.23 -9.72
C PRO A 165 7.31 16.04 -9.97
N ILE A 166 6.59 17.11 -10.33
CA ILE A 166 5.15 17.06 -10.59
C ILE A 166 4.90 16.88 -12.08
N TYR A 167 4.22 15.79 -12.41
CA TYR A 167 3.77 15.43 -13.75
C TYR A 167 2.24 15.50 -13.80
N HIS A 168 1.72 16.06 -14.88
CA HIS A 168 0.27 16.14 -15.15
C HIS A 168 -0.16 15.19 -16.26
N SER A 169 0.80 14.75 -17.08
CA SER A 169 0.61 13.86 -18.22
C SER A 169 1.81 12.96 -18.41
N VAL A 170 1.58 11.80 -18.99
CA VAL A 170 2.65 10.88 -19.44
C VAL A 170 3.53 11.49 -20.55
N ASN A 171 3.03 12.51 -21.23
CA ASN A 171 3.75 13.22 -22.29
C ASN A 171 4.58 14.39 -21.77
N ASP A 172 4.55 14.66 -20.48
CA ASP A 172 5.43 15.67 -19.88
C ASP A 172 6.88 15.23 -20.02
N GLY A 173 7.74 16.10 -20.52
CA GLY A 173 9.18 15.87 -20.54
C GLY A 173 9.77 15.82 -19.14
N LEU A 174 11.07 15.55 -19.02
CA LEU A 174 11.77 15.55 -17.73
C LEU A 174 11.54 16.87 -16.99
N ARG A 175 11.11 16.76 -15.74
CA ARG A 175 10.83 17.90 -14.89
C ARG A 175 11.80 17.94 -13.70
N PRO A 176 12.22 19.14 -13.29
CA PRO A 176 12.99 19.29 -12.06
C PRO A 176 12.16 18.91 -10.84
N ARG A 177 12.83 18.66 -9.74
CA ARG A 177 12.20 18.46 -8.44
C ARG A 177 11.52 19.75 -8.00
N ASN A 178 10.25 19.67 -7.66
CA ASN A 178 9.49 20.73 -7.02
C ASN A 178 9.81 20.81 -5.52
N THR A 179 9.43 21.91 -4.89
CA THR A 179 9.52 22.07 -3.44
C THR A 179 8.51 21.18 -2.71
N ALA A 180 8.71 20.98 -1.40
CA ALA A 180 7.74 20.29 -0.56
C ALA A 180 6.38 21.00 -0.56
N LEU A 181 6.38 22.34 -0.51
CA LEU A 181 5.17 23.15 -0.56
C LEU A 181 4.39 22.96 -1.88
N GLU A 182 5.07 22.98 -3.03
CA GLU A 182 4.42 22.75 -4.32
C GLU A 182 3.83 21.34 -4.40
N THR A 183 4.57 20.31 -3.92
CA THR A 183 4.10 18.94 -3.87
C THR A 183 2.89 18.80 -2.93
N TYR A 184 2.95 19.41 -1.76
CA TYR A 184 1.84 19.45 -0.80
C TYR A 184 0.57 20.06 -1.43
N ARG A 185 0.69 21.23 -2.07
CA ARG A 185 -0.44 21.90 -2.73
C ARG A 185 -0.99 21.09 -3.90
N HIS A 186 -0.13 20.36 -4.60
CA HIS A 186 -0.56 19.44 -5.66
C HIS A 186 -1.41 18.29 -5.10
N VAL A 187 -0.95 17.62 -4.02
CA VAL A 187 -1.70 16.57 -3.33
C VAL A 187 -3.04 17.10 -2.82
N GLU A 188 -3.02 18.24 -2.12
CA GLU A 188 -4.23 18.89 -1.59
C GLU A 188 -5.27 19.13 -2.71
N THR A 189 -4.80 19.68 -3.83
CA THR A 189 -5.67 19.98 -4.99
C THR A 189 -6.29 18.71 -5.58
N LEU A 190 -5.50 17.66 -5.77
CA LEU A 190 -5.98 16.39 -6.30
C LEU A 190 -7.07 15.78 -5.39
N LEU A 191 -6.83 15.76 -4.07
CA LEU A 191 -7.78 15.20 -3.10
C LEU A 191 -9.06 16.04 -3.00
N LYS A 192 -8.95 17.37 -2.91
CA LYS A 192 -10.12 18.26 -2.84
C LYS A 192 -11.01 18.14 -4.06
N ASN A 193 -10.43 17.95 -5.24
CA ASN A 193 -11.18 17.78 -6.48
C ASN A 193 -11.79 16.37 -6.58
N ALA A 194 -11.12 15.33 -6.11
CA ALA A 194 -11.60 13.95 -6.20
C ALA A 194 -12.73 13.65 -5.20
N ILE A 195 -12.62 14.12 -3.95
CA ILE A 195 -13.56 13.78 -2.86
C ILE A 195 -15.04 13.92 -3.26
N PRO A 196 -15.52 15.06 -3.80
CA PRO A 196 -16.93 15.23 -4.09
C PRO A 196 -17.45 14.33 -5.23
N ALA A 197 -16.56 13.81 -6.07
CA ALA A 197 -16.90 12.99 -7.23
C ALA A 197 -16.80 11.49 -6.98
N LEU A 198 -16.14 11.08 -5.90
CA LEU A 198 -16.03 9.68 -5.50
C LEU A 198 -17.32 9.17 -4.84
N ALA A 199 -17.54 7.87 -4.92
CA ALA A 199 -18.66 7.22 -4.26
C ALA A 199 -18.54 7.29 -2.72
N LYS A 200 -19.67 7.24 -2.02
CA LYS A 200 -19.74 7.06 -0.55
C LYS A 200 -20.04 5.60 -0.23
N LYS A 201 -19.56 5.11 0.91
CA LYS A 201 -20.08 3.87 1.49
C LYS A 201 -21.54 4.11 1.89
N SER A 202 -22.43 3.39 1.26
CA SER A 202 -23.89 3.66 1.36
C SER A 202 -24.54 3.06 2.61
N SER A 203 -23.96 1.99 3.16
CA SER A 203 -24.42 1.30 4.36
C SER A 203 -23.26 0.55 5.02
N LEU A 204 -23.44 0.15 6.28
CA LEU A 204 -22.45 -0.66 7.01
C LEU A 204 -22.17 -2.00 6.33
N GLY A 205 -23.20 -2.63 5.76
CA GLY A 205 -23.07 -3.89 5.03
C GLY A 205 -22.67 -3.76 3.56
N ALA A 206 -22.29 -2.56 3.08
CA ALA A 206 -21.81 -2.39 1.72
C ALA A 206 -20.46 -3.12 1.54
N PRO A 207 -20.29 -3.90 0.47
CA PRO A 207 -19.06 -4.66 0.26
C PRO A 207 -17.87 -3.72 0.06
N GLU A 208 -16.72 -4.16 0.55
CA GLU A 208 -15.44 -3.52 0.28
C GLU A 208 -14.91 -4.02 -1.06
N ASP A 209 -14.76 -3.10 -2.00
CA ASP A 209 -14.36 -3.36 -3.38
C ASP A 209 -12.91 -2.95 -3.71
N GLY A 210 -12.20 -2.39 -2.72
CA GLY A 210 -10.83 -1.91 -2.88
C GLY A 210 -10.72 -0.53 -3.56
N TYR A 211 -11.82 0.05 -4.02
CA TYR A 211 -11.82 1.40 -4.59
C TYR A 211 -11.76 2.48 -3.51
N ILE A 212 -11.18 3.63 -3.89
CA ILE A 212 -11.13 4.79 -3.01
C ILE A 212 -12.51 5.44 -2.95
N LYS A 213 -13.11 5.44 -1.74
CA LYS A 213 -14.36 6.14 -1.47
C LYS A 213 -14.08 7.53 -0.90
N GLN A 214 -15.11 8.37 -0.80
CA GLN A 214 -14.97 9.73 -0.27
C GLN A 214 -14.25 9.77 1.07
N ALA A 215 -14.61 8.87 2.00
CA ALA A 215 -13.99 8.81 3.31
C ALA A 215 -12.49 8.48 3.25
N ALA A 216 -12.06 7.62 2.32
CA ALA A 216 -10.65 7.28 2.14
C ALA A 216 -9.83 8.48 1.62
N ALA A 217 -10.35 9.19 0.60
CA ALA A 217 -9.72 10.40 0.11
C ALA A 217 -9.73 11.53 1.16
N ALA A 218 -10.81 11.65 1.94
CA ALA A 218 -10.89 12.59 3.06
C ALA A 218 -9.90 12.25 4.17
N ALA A 219 -9.74 10.97 4.51
CA ALA A 219 -8.74 10.52 5.48
C ALA A 219 -7.30 10.80 5.02
N MET A 220 -7.00 10.63 3.72
CA MET A 220 -5.70 11.05 3.16
C MET A 220 -5.50 12.57 3.30
N LEU A 221 -6.53 13.38 3.05
CA LEU A 221 -6.46 14.83 3.22
C LEU A 221 -6.27 15.23 4.69
N ALA A 222 -6.95 14.55 5.62
CA ALA A 222 -6.76 14.75 7.05
C ALA A 222 -5.31 14.43 7.47
N GLN A 223 -4.75 13.33 6.95
CA GLN A 223 -3.36 12.95 7.20
C GLN A 223 -2.37 13.99 6.62
N LEU A 224 -2.65 14.51 5.42
CA LEU A 224 -1.86 15.57 4.81
C LEU A 224 -1.85 16.82 5.71
N TYR A 225 -3.01 17.24 6.21
CA TYR A 225 -3.15 18.39 7.11
C TYR A 225 -2.50 18.15 8.47
N PHE A 226 -2.64 16.98 9.04
CA PHE A 226 -2.01 16.63 10.32
C PHE A 226 -0.49 16.75 10.26
N ASN A 227 0.13 16.40 9.13
CA ASN A 227 1.57 16.45 8.94
C ASN A 227 2.08 17.75 8.26
N ALA A 228 1.22 18.72 8.03
CA ALA A 228 1.57 19.94 7.29
C ALA A 228 2.73 20.71 7.94
N GLU A 229 2.74 20.81 9.28
CA GLU A 229 3.83 21.47 10.00
C GLU A 229 5.19 20.83 9.68
N ALA A 230 5.25 19.47 9.67
CA ALA A 230 6.47 18.76 9.36
C ALA A 230 6.88 18.86 7.88
N TYR A 231 5.92 18.95 6.95
CA TYR A 231 6.21 19.00 5.53
C TYR A 231 6.55 20.40 5.03
N ILE A 232 5.82 21.41 5.51
CA ILE A 232 5.85 22.77 4.94
C ILE A 232 5.97 23.88 6.00
N GLY A 233 6.00 23.55 7.29
CA GLY A 233 6.08 24.53 8.38
C GLY A 233 4.78 25.29 8.64
N GLU A 234 3.64 24.84 8.12
CA GLU A 234 2.32 25.43 8.34
C GLU A 234 1.44 24.50 9.18
N GLU A 235 0.69 25.02 10.14
CA GLU A 235 -0.25 24.27 10.96
C GLU A 235 -1.62 24.20 10.28
N HIS A 236 -2.16 22.98 10.13
CA HIS A 236 -3.50 22.71 9.58
C HIS A 236 -4.29 21.75 10.48
N PHE A 237 -4.08 21.83 11.80
CA PHE A 237 -4.74 20.90 12.75
C PHE A 237 -6.25 21.12 12.83
N ASP A 238 -6.74 22.35 12.65
CA ASP A 238 -8.17 22.62 12.68
C ASP A 238 -8.90 22.02 11.48
N GLU A 239 -8.31 22.11 10.29
CA GLU A 239 -8.84 21.48 9.07
C GLU A 239 -8.79 19.97 9.19
N CYS A 240 -7.71 19.39 9.72
CA CYS A 240 -7.62 17.96 10.02
C CYS A 240 -8.73 17.53 10.96
N ALA A 241 -8.89 18.23 12.09
CA ALA A 241 -9.92 17.92 13.08
C ALA A 241 -11.34 18.04 12.51
N GLN A 242 -11.58 19.00 11.61
CA GLN A 242 -12.87 19.14 10.94
C GLN A 242 -13.16 17.96 10.04
N ILE A 243 -12.22 17.52 9.19
CA ILE A 243 -12.39 16.36 8.34
C ILE A 243 -12.64 15.08 9.17
N CYS A 244 -11.92 14.91 10.27
CA CYS A 244 -12.16 13.78 11.17
C CYS A 244 -13.59 13.79 11.75
N ARG A 245 -14.10 14.95 12.17
CA ARG A 245 -15.51 15.11 12.61
C ARG A 245 -16.49 14.80 11.49
N ASP A 246 -16.20 15.21 10.27
CA ASP A 246 -17.04 14.97 9.10
C ASP A 246 -17.10 13.49 8.72
N ILE A 247 -15.97 12.76 8.85
CA ILE A 247 -15.93 11.30 8.67
C ILE A 247 -16.79 10.61 9.75
N ILE A 248 -16.55 10.95 11.02
CA ILE A 248 -17.29 10.39 12.16
C ILE A 248 -18.79 10.72 12.07
N GLY A 249 -19.12 11.92 11.60
CA GLY A 249 -20.50 12.37 11.38
C GLY A 249 -21.19 11.78 10.15
N GLY A 250 -20.50 10.93 9.37
CA GLY A 250 -21.08 10.25 8.21
C GLY A 250 -21.18 11.11 6.95
N LEU A 251 -20.51 12.28 6.90
CA LEU A 251 -20.55 13.15 5.70
C LEU A 251 -20.02 12.44 4.45
N TYR A 252 -19.02 11.58 4.63
CA TYR A 252 -18.32 10.89 3.54
C TYR A 252 -18.71 9.41 3.39
N GLY A 253 -19.68 8.93 4.14
CA GLY A 253 -20.15 7.55 4.11
C GLY A 253 -20.49 7.03 5.50
N VAL A 254 -21.00 5.80 5.58
CA VAL A 254 -21.48 5.19 6.82
C VAL A 254 -20.42 4.24 7.37
N TYR A 255 -19.87 4.56 8.55
CA TYR A 255 -18.86 3.79 9.26
C TYR A 255 -19.22 3.71 10.74
N GLU A 256 -18.86 2.61 11.39
CA GLU A 256 -18.99 2.42 12.85
C GLU A 256 -17.76 1.67 13.35
N LEU A 257 -17.41 1.87 14.62
CA LEU A 257 -16.38 1.06 15.26
C LEU A 257 -16.90 -0.37 15.44
N ASP A 258 -16.03 -1.35 15.20
CA ASP A 258 -16.36 -2.73 15.47
C ASP A 258 -16.47 -2.99 16.98
N ASP A 259 -17.27 -3.96 17.39
CA ASP A 259 -17.51 -4.31 18.80
C ASP A 259 -16.24 -4.71 19.54
N THR A 260 -15.23 -5.15 18.81
CA THR A 260 -13.94 -5.58 19.36
C THR A 260 -12.79 -4.93 18.62
N TRP A 261 -11.72 -4.62 19.36
CA TRP A 261 -10.50 -4.03 18.77
C TRP A 261 -9.87 -4.89 17.66
N TYR A 262 -10.15 -6.18 17.64
CA TYR A 262 -9.62 -7.12 16.66
C TYR A 262 -10.54 -7.36 15.47
N GLY A 263 -11.77 -6.86 15.50
CA GLY A 263 -12.75 -7.03 14.42
C GLY A 263 -12.18 -6.73 13.03
N PRO A 264 -11.56 -5.55 12.81
CA PRO A 264 -10.96 -5.19 11.51
C PRO A 264 -9.79 -6.06 11.08
N HIS A 265 -9.27 -6.91 11.97
CA HIS A 265 -8.03 -7.67 11.79
C HIS A 265 -8.22 -9.18 11.95
N THR A 266 -9.47 -9.63 12.01
CA THR A 266 -9.78 -11.07 12.06
C THR A 266 -9.87 -11.67 10.67
N PHE A 267 -10.03 -12.97 10.66
CA PHE A 267 -10.22 -13.76 9.46
C PHE A 267 -11.40 -13.31 8.57
N ASP A 268 -12.46 -12.78 9.17
CA ASP A 268 -13.68 -12.30 8.48
C ASP A 268 -13.73 -10.76 8.49
N ASN A 269 -12.59 -10.10 8.32
CA ASN A 269 -12.52 -8.64 8.37
C ASN A 269 -13.18 -7.94 7.17
N ASP A 270 -13.59 -8.68 6.16
CA ASP A 270 -14.48 -8.20 5.09
C ASP A 270 -15.85 -7.74 5.59
N SER A 271 -16.27 -8.21 6.77
CA SER A 271 -17.47 -7.75 7.46
C SER A 271 -17.27 -6.53 8.37
N SER A 272 -16.06 -6.01 8.49
CA SER A 272 -15.76 -4.86 9.35
C SER A 272 -16.51 -3.60 8.91
N HIS A 273 -17.15 -2.96 9.87
CA HIS A 273 -17.82 -1.68 9.67
C HIS A 273 -16.88 -0.49 9.84
N GLU A 274 -15.71 -0.72 10.44
CA GLU A 274 -14.71 0.29 10.77
C GLU A 274 -13.78 0.61 9.58
N ALA A 275 -13.61 -0.34 8.69
CA ALA A 275 -12.66 -0.21 7.59
C ALA A 275 -13.08 0.88 6.60
N ILE A 276 -12.17 1.83 6.35
CA ILE A 276 -12.38 2.97 5.43
C ILE A 276 -11.84 2.64 4.04
N TRP A 277 -10.69 2.00 3.94
CA TRP A 277 -10.08 1.60 2.69
C TRP A 277 -9.18 0.39 2.88
N ASN A 278 -9.43 -0.65 2.14
CA ASN A 278 -8.77 -1.94 2.24
C ASN A 278 -8.04 -2.33 0.97
N VAL A 279 -6.97 -3.08 1.14
CA VAL A 279 -6.38 -3.85 0.04
C VAL A 279 -7.05 -5.22 0.03
N PRO A 280 -7.90 -5.51 -0.96
CA PRO A 280 -8.57 -6.80 -1.02
C PRO A 280 -7.55 -7.92 -1.23
N SER A 281 -7.71 -9.00 -0.46
CA SER A 281 -6.94 -10.22 -0.59
C SER A 281 -7.89 -11.41 -0.58
N GLU A 282 -7.72 -12.32 -1.51
CA GLU A 282 -8.49 -13.56 -1.59
C GLU A 282 -7.56 -14.72 -1.89
N ASN A 283 -7.70 -15.80 -1.14
CA ASN A 283 -6.92 -17.01 -1.35
C ASN A 283 -7.01 -17.49 -2.80
N SER A 284 -5.92 -17.91 -3.37
CA SER A 284 -5.76 -18.40 -4.74
C SER A 284 -6.04 -17.41 -5.88
N LYS A 285 -6.46 -16.18 -5.59
CA LYS A 285 -6.72 -15.17 -6.62
C LYS A 285 -5.86 -13.91 -6.44
N VAL A 286 -5.87 -13.34 -5.26
CA VAL A 286 -5.16 -12.11 -4.93
C VAL A 286 -4.42 -12.33 -3.62
N GLU A 287 -3.48 -13.25 -3.67
CA GLU A 287 -2.66 -13.58 -2.51
C GLU A 287 -1.62 -12.50 -2.29
N TRP A 288 -1.43 -12.09 -1.08
CA TRP A 288 -0.20 -11.51 -0.59
C TRP A 288 -0.38 -10.77 0.74
N SER A 289 0.12 -11.37 1.80
CA SER A 289 0.45 -10.64 3.03
C SER A 289 1.62 -11.35 3.70
N TRP A 290 2.73 -10.66 3.80
CA TRP A 290 3.97 -11.20 4.36
C TRP A 290 4.25 -10.66 5.77
N TYR A 291 3.53 -9.63 6.19
CA TYR A 291 3.91 -8.84 7.36
C TYR A 291 4.03 -9.65 8.64
N PHE A 292 3.03 -10.44 8.99
CA PHE A 292 3.05 -11.16 10.24
C PHE A 292 4.17 -12.21 10.31
N LYS A 293 4.63 -12.75 9.15
CA LYS A 293 5.75 -13.70 9.08
C LYS A 293 7.06 -13.12 9.62
N TYR A 294 7.23 -11.81 9.57
CA TYR A 294 8.43 -11.16 10.05
C TYR A 294 8.57 -11.16 11.57
N PHE A 295 7.48 -11.38 12.31
CA PHE A 295 7.42 -11.20 13.76
C PHE A 295 7.52 -12.47 14.56
N TYR A 296 7.27 -13.64 14.00
CA TYR A 296 7.34 -14.88 14.75
C TYR A 296 8.44 -15.80 14.24
N HIS A 297 8.92 -16.65 15.16
CA HIS A 297 10.00 -17.59 14.86
C HIS A 297 9.56 -18.62 13.81
N ASN A 298 10.50 -19.07 12.98
CA ASN A 298 10.24 -20.02 11.88
C ASN A 298 9.59 -21.33 12.31
N SER A 299 9.82 -21.79 13.53
CA SER A 299 9.23 -23.02 14.08
C SER A 299 7.96 -22.79 14.90
N SER A 300 7.53 -21.52 15.09
CA SER A 300 6.37 -21.20 15.94
C SER A 300 5.05 -21.44 15.26
N TYR A 301 5.03 -21.52 13.93
CA TYR A 301 3.82 -21.64 13.12
C TYR A 301 2.95 -22.85 13.54
N VAL A 302 3.58 -23.98 13.89
CA VAL A 302 2.87 -25.19 14.33
C VAL A 302 2.05 -24.96 15.61
N TYR A 303 2.45 -24.00 16.43
CA TYR A 303 1.80 -23.68 17.70
C TYR A 303 0.74 -22.61 17.59
N PHE A 304 0.72 -21.90 16.47
CA PHE A 304 -0.29 -20.87 16.17
C PHE A 304 -1.34 -21.37 15.18
N ASP A 305 -1.29 -22.67 14.83
CA ASP A 305 -2.15 -23.25 13.79
C ASP A 305 -2.05 -22.48 12.46
N ILE A 306 -0.80 -22.12 12.11
CA ILE A 306 -0.45 -21.39 10.90
C ILE A 306 0.35 -22.35 9.99
N GLU A 307 0.03 -22.41 8.71
CA GLU A 307 0.68 -23.31 7.79
C GLU A 307 2.09 -22.89 7.36
N THR A 308 2.46 -21.63 7.52
CA THR A 308 3.70 -21.11 6.99
C THR A 308 4.68 -20.67 8.08
N ALA A 309 5.96 -20.99 7.85
CA ALA A 309 7.05 -20.63 8.75
C ALA A 309 7.23 -19.10 8.82
N GLY A 310 7.51 -18.60 10.03
CA GLY A 310 7.89 -17.21 10.26
C GLY A 310 9.34 -16.92 9.91
N TYR A 311 9.66 -15.65 9.80
CA TYR A 311 11.00 -15.16 9.44
C TYR A 311 11.81 -14.66 10.63
N ASN A 312 11.20 -14.48 11.80
CA ASN A 312 11.88 -14.05 13.03
C ASN A 312 12.77 -12.81 12.84
N GLY A 313 12.27 -11.81 12.12
CA GLY A 313 13.04 -10.61 11.77
C GLY A 313 12.82 -9.46 12.74
N PHE A 314 11.63 -8.93 12.79
CA PHE A 314 11.30 -7.68 13.44
C PHE A 314 10.78 -7.86 14.86
N ILE A 315 11.15 -6.91 15.71
CA ILE A 315 10.66 -6.78 17.09
C ILE A 315 10.35 -5.32 17.37
N LEU A 316 9.54 -5.08 18.40
CA LEU A 316 9.43 -3.74 18.96
C LEU A 316 10.79 -3.32 19.57
N THR A 317 11.13 -2.06 19.42
CA THR A 317 12.40 -1.52 19.91
C THR A 317 12.52 -1.76 21.41
N PRO A 318 13.57 -2.46 21.88
CA PRO A 318 13.83 -2.63 23.30
C PRO A 318 14.10 -1.30 23.98
N SER A 319 13.75 -1.20 25.26
CA SER A 319 14.06 -0.01 26.05
C SER A 319 15.52 -0.02 26.49
N LEU A 320 16.37 0.61 25.69
CA LEU A 320 17.79 0.78 25.98
C LEU A 320 18.10 2.20 26.45
N ASN A 321 19.05 2.32 27.38
CA ASN A 321 19.63 3.61 27.70
C ASN A 321 20.69 4.01 26.65
N PRO A 322 21.17 5.27 26.65
CA PRO A 322 22.19 5.72 25.68
C PRO A 322 23.48 4.90 25.69
N GLN A 323 23.78 4.16 26.77
CA GLN A 323 24.94 3.29 26.91
C GLN A 323 24.68 1.87 26.38
N GLY A 324 23.51 1.60 25.84
CA GLY A 324 23.15 0.31 25.27
C GLY A 324 22.71 -0.74 26.27
N SER A 325 22.46 -0.37 27.54
CA SER A 325 21.95 -1.26 28.58
C SER A 325 20.45 -1.11 28.74
N TYR A 326 19.72 -2.19 29.03
CA TYR A 326 18.29 -2.12 29.28
C TYR A 326 17.98 -1.31 30.53
N TYR A 327 16.96 -0.47 30.45
CA TYR A 327 16.34 0.10 31.64
C TYR A 327 15.72 -1.04 32.46
N THR A 328 16.05 -1.11 33.74
CA THR A 328 15.61 -2.19 34.66
C THR A 328 14.07 -2.32 34.72
N GLN A 329 13.38 -1.23 34.61
CA GLN A 329 11.91 -1.15 34.61
C GLN A 329 11.25 -1.41 33.26
N TRP A 330 12.00 -1.42 32.16
CA TRP A 330 11.48 -1.49 30.79
C TRP A 330 12.26 -2.49 29.94
N LYS A 331 12.31 -3.71 30.41
CA LYS A 331 12.93 -4.81 29.67
C LYS A 331 12.18 -5.17 28.39
N LEU A 332 10.86 -4.94 28.38
CA LEU A 332 10.02 -5.14 27.21
C LEU A 332 10.07 -3.90 26.31
N GLY A 333 9.76 -4.07 25.03
CA GLY A 333 9.82 -3.03 24.04
C GLY A 333 9.12 -1.73 24.46
N SER A 334 9.75 -0.60 24.13
CA SER A 334 9.29 0.73 24.53
C SER A 334 7.85 1.03 24.10
N PRO A 335 7.42 0.70 22.85
CA PRO A 335 6.04 0.90 22.43
C PRO A 335 5.04 0.14 23.28
N TYR A 336 5.34 -1.13 23.62
CA TYR A 336 4.49 -1.92 24.50
C TYR A 336 4.26 -1.24 25.86
N ARG A 337 5.28 -0.60 26.41
CA ARG A 337 5.21 0.10 27.70
C ARG A 337 4.35 1.35 27.68
N LYS A 338 4.19 1.97 26.51
CA LYS A 338 3.36 3.17 26.35
C LYS A 338 1.87 2.87 26.36
N PHE A 339 1.46 1.64 26.08
CA PHE A 339 0.06 1.24 26.21
C PHE A 339 -0.40 1.29 27.67
N ASN A 340 -1.61 1.81 27.90
CA ASN A 340 -2.21 1.79 29.22
C ASN A 340 -2.43 0.33 29.67
N ASP A 341 -2.27 0.03 30.96
CA ASP A 341 -2.47 -1.32 31.50
C ASP A 341 -3.91 -1.82 31.40
N LYS A 342 -4.87 -0.91 31.23
CA LYS A 342 -6.29 -1.24 30.98
C LYS A 342 -6.59 -1.50 29.52
N ASP A 343 -5.66 -1.20 28.61
CA ASP A 343 -5.86 -1.44 27.18
C ASP A 343 -5.85 -2.94 26.89
N LEU A 344 -6.93 -3.42 26.31
CA LEU A 344 -7.12 -4.84 26.03
C LEU A 344 -6.06 -5.37 25.02
N ARG A 345 -5.51 -4.51 24.19
CA ARG A 345 -4.45 -4.84 23.23
C ARG A 345 -3.13 -5.16 23.93
N LYS A 346 -2.88 -4.59 25.10
CA LYS A 346 -1.57 -4.73 25.82
C LYS A 346 -1.29 -6.14 26.32
N LYS A 347 -2.27 -7.01 26.38
CA LYS A 347 -2.09 -8.40 26.82
C LYS A 347 -1.26 -9.20 25.82
N PRO A 348 -0.57 -10.27 26.25
CA PRO A 348 0.02 -11.23 25.33
C PRO A 348 -1.04 -11.79 24.39
N TYR A 349 -0.66 -11.97 23.13
CA TYR A 349 -1.56 -12.56 22.13
C TYR A 349 -1.96 -13.98 22.53
N ARG A 350 -3.24 -14.25 22.43
CA ARG A 350 -3.82 -15.56 22.68
C ARG A 350 -5.09 -15.73 21.86
N TYR A 351 -5.18 -16.85 21.15
CA TYR A 351 -6.43 -17.26 20.52
C TYR A 351 -7.30 -18.00 21.52
N LEU A 352 -8.55 -17.57 21.69
CA LEU A 352 -9.49 -18.11 22.66
C LEU A 352 -10.53 -19.06 22.03
N GLY A 353 -10.37 -19.39 20.74
CA GLY A 353 -11.36 -20.14 19.99
C GLY A 353 -12.54 -19.28 19.50
N ASN A 354 -13.28 -19.80 18.55
CA ASN A 354 -14.45 -19.13 17.97
C ASN A 354 -14.19 -17.68 17.53
N LYS A 355 -13.04 -17.45 16.85
CA LYS A 355 -12.61 -16.14 16.34
C LYS A 355 -12.45 -15.05 17.42
N ARG A 356 -12.24 -15.44 18.67
CA ARG A 356 -11.96 -14.52 19.78
C ARG A 356 -10.46 -14.47 20.07
N TYR A 357 -9.99 -13.27 20.37
CA TYR A 357 -8.59 -13.01 20.63
C TYR A 357 -8.41 -12.21 21.92
N GLU A 358 -7.30 -12.43 22.59
CA GLU A 358 -6.83 -11.63 23.72
C GLU A 358 -5.45 -11.10 23.41
N GLY A 359 -5.25 -9.79 23.59
CA GLY A 359 -3.95 -9.14 23.35
C GLY A 359 -3.48 -9.18 21.91
N MET A 360 -2.50 -8.36 21.59
CA MET A 360 -1.94 -8.27 20.22
C MET A 360 -0.41 -8.44 20.19
N PHE A 361 0.22 -8.64 21.32
CA PHE A 361 1.68 -8.70 21.42
C PHE A 361 2.16 -10.13 21.60
N LEU A 362 3.14 -10.54 20.81
CA LEU A 362 3.94 -11.73 21.09
C LEU A 362 4.96 -11.37 22.16
N VAL A 363 4.75 -11.83 23.39
CA VAL A 363 5.59 -11.49 24.54
C VAL A 363 6.23 -12.74 25.12
N GLY A 364 7.55 -12.72 25.27
CA GLY A 364 8.29 -13.80 25.92
C GLY A 364 8.24 -15.12 25.16
N LYS A 365 8.11 -16.21 25.89
CA LYS A 365 8.06 -17.56 25.31
C LYS A 365 6.75 -17.77 24.56
N GLN A 366 6.85 -18.19 23.33
CA GLN A 366 5.69 -18.59 22.54
C GLN A 366 5.23 -19.98 22.99
N VAL A 367 3.96 -20.13 23.27
CA VAL A 367 3.36 -21.38 23.75
C VAL A 367 2.23 -21.82 22.84
N ASN A 368 1.95 -23.11 22.86
CA ASN A 368 0.83 -23.68 22.11
C ASN A 368 -0.50 -23.11 22.64
N PHE A 369 -1.44 -22.83 21.74
CA PHE A 369 -2.74 -22.27 22.13
C PHE A 369 -3.61 -23.24 22.92
N ASP A 370 -3.55 -24.51 22.57
CA ASP A 370 -4.37 -25.55 23.22
C ASP A 370 -3.72 -26.08 24.50
N ASP A 371 -2.37 -26.01 24.57
CA ASP A 371 -1.61 -26.48 25.72
C ASP A 371 -0.50 -25.47 26.07
N PRO A 372 -0.77 -24.49 26.95
CA PRO A 372 0.20 -23.47 27.34
C PRO A 372 1.45 -24.02 28.07
N THR A 373 1.46 -25.30 28.45
CA THR A 373 2.64 -25.95 29.04
C THR A 373 3.69 -26.32 28.00
N LYS A 374 3.29 -26.37 26.72
CA LYS A 374 4.19 -26.64 25.60
C LYS A 374 4.75 -25.35 25.03
N VAL A 375 6.06 -25.17 25.21
CA VAL A 375 6.80 -24.05 24.63
C VAL A 375 7.12 -24.33 23.17
N CYS A 376 6.96 -23.34 22.31
CA CYS A 376 7.37 -23.42 20.90
C CYS A 376 8.86 -23.81 20.79
N LEU A 377 9.16 -24.83 20.02
CA LEU A 377 10.51 -25.35 19.85
C LEU A 377 11.46 -24.36 19.15
N GLY A 378 10.92 -23.33 18.53
CA GLY A 378 11.64 -22.39 17.70
C GLY A 378 12.35 -21.26 18.42
N GLN A 379 12.57 -21.34 19.72
CA GLN A 379 13.33 -20.31 20.46
C GLN A 379 14.83 -20.57 20.48
N LYS A 380 15.34 -21.32 19.51
CA LYS A 380 16.78 -21.51 19.34
C LYS A 380 17.32 -20.52 18.32
N GLU A 381 18.39 -19.83 18.70
CA GLU A 381 19.20 -19.13 17.71
C GLU A 381 19.75 -20.09 16.66
N TYR A 382 20.08 -19.60 15.48
CA TYR A 382 20.81 -20.33 14.44
C TYR A 382 22.14 -20.92 14.94
N SER A 383 22.71 -20.35 15.98
CA SER A 383 23.92 -20.84 16.65
C SER A 383 23.66 -21.96 17.66
N GLY A 384 22.43 -22.42 17.84
CA GLY A 384 22.06 -23.42 18.85
C GLY A 384 21.86 -22.89 20.26
N LYS A 385 21.98 -21.59 20.49
CA LYS A 385 21.66 -20.94 21.74
C LYS A 385 20.16 -20.71 21.86
N VAL A 386 19.60 -20.88 23.03
CA VAL A 386 18.22 -20.53 23.31
C VAL A 386 18.12 -19.01 23.40
N ILE A 387 17.32 -18.39 22.54
CA ILE A 387 16.95 -17.01 22.69
C ILE A 387 15.92 -16.94 23.81
N ASP A 388 16.22 -16.24 24.86
CA ASP A 388 15.22 -15.88 25.85
C ASP A 388 14.39 -14.72 25.27
N MET A 389 13.19 -15.05 24.77
CA MET A 389 12.26 -14.09 24.15
C MET A 389 11.62 -13.14 25.17
N VAL A 390 11.99 -13.21 26.45
CA VAL A 390 11.41 -12.34 27.51
C VAL A 390 11.58 -10.85 27.19
N ASP A 391 12.63 -10.50 26.47
CA ASP A 391 12.90 -9.13 26.06
C ASP A 391 12.40 -8.79 24.65
N GLN A 392 11.75 -9.73 23.96
CA GLN A 392 11.20 -9.51 22.62
C GLN A 392 9.68 -9.34 22.71
N VAL A 393 9.21 -8.22 22.22
CA VAL A 393 7.79 -7.97 22.01
C VAL A 393 7.60 -7.74 20.52
N CYS A 394 6.82 -8.60 19.90
CA CYS A 394 6.45 -8.46 18.50
C CYS A 394 4.99 -8.04 18.40
N LEU A 395 4.70 -7.23 17.39
CA LEU A 395 3.36 -6.81 17.06
C LEU A 395 2.77 -7.79 16.06
N LEU A 396 1.76 -8.56 16.44
CA LEU A 396 1.03 -9.44 15.52
C LEU A 396 0.10 -8.67 14.59
N TYR A 397 -0.04 -7.39 14.83
CA TYR A 397 -1.15 -6.58 14.38
C TYR A 397 -1.00 -5.96 12.98
N THR A 398 0.08 -6.14 12.30
CA THR A 398 0.24 -5.60 10.95
C THR A 398 -0.23 -6.56 9.87
N SER A 399 -0.76 -7.72 10.27
CA SER A 399 -1.34 -8.62 9.29
C SER A 399 -2.80 -8.28 9.08
N PRO A 400 -3.17 -8.03 7.86
CA PRO A 400 -4.55 -8.03 7.45
C PRO A 400 -5.14 -9.35 7.72
N SER A 401 -5.71 -10.03 8.11
CA SER A 401 -6.37 -11.31 8.25
C SER A 401 -5.43 -12.53 8.34
N PRO A 402 -5.62 -13.42 9.30
CA PRO A 402 -5.02 -14.74 9.27
C PRO A 402 -5.23 -15.50 7.95
N ARG A 403 -6.29 -15.17 7.22
CA ARG A 403 -6.61 -15.69 5.89
C ARG A 403 -5.50 -15.41 4.89
N ASP A 404 -4.89 -14.23 4.96
CA ASP A 404 -3.88 -13.79 3.98
C ASP A 404 -2.51 -14.41 4.24
N GLY A 405 -2.31 -14.98 5.40
CA GLY A 405 -1.06 -15.62 5.80
C GLY A 405 -1.14 -17.12 6.01
N LEU A 406 -2.32 -17.65 6.16
CA LEU A 406 -2.54 -19.07 6.42
C LEU A 406 -2.67 -19.92 5.17
N LEU A 407 -2.88 -19.29 4.04
CA LEU A 407 -3.29 -19.98 2.81
C LEU A 407 -2.38 -19.68 1.61
N SER A 408 -1.20 -19.11 1.83
CA SER A 408 -0.17 -18.91 0.79
C SER A 408 0.96 -19.91 0.88
#